data_ba4bebe72afadec3dafb543490243bf1
#
_entry.id   ba4bebe72afadec3dafb543490243bf1
#
_cell.length_a   1.000
_cell.length_b   1.000
_cell.length_c   1.000
_cell.angle_alpha   90.00
_cell.angle_beta   90.00
_cell.angle_gamma   90.00
#
_symmetry.space_group_name_H-M   'P 1'
#
loop_
_entity.id
_entity.type
_entity.pdbx_description
1 polymer ?
#
loop_
_entity_poly.entity_id
_entity_poly.type
_entity_poly.pdbx_seq_one_letter_code
_entity_poly.pdbx_strand_id
1 'polypeptide(L)'
;MRSFKQALIEKVIGHKYAIDARHLGDDAALAWSNLGFWQAQQQDYALACQSLADQIAASLQLKSTDRVLDLGCGQGASLLHWLQQYQIQQLSAVELQPACVQRIQKYLPQVKIYCANFLNLKALPLLNSFDVVLCVDAAYHSDLNSFLNAVSPVLNSKGRIAFHTLMWSENWANCGYLQQQQYRYLLKSADVHWQQLLDRQQLEQTLTQQGFGEIQIQDFSEPVLKGFAQYIESRKAEKHGFDFAQFKIEMTAKLCRKLYQDGLVRYIQVSAVKQ
;
A
#
# COMPACT_ATOMS: atom_id res chain seq x y z
N MET A 1 -12.75 5.39 -24.52
CA MET A 1 -12.14 4.31 -25.33
C MET A 1 -10.64 4.24 -24.99
N ARG A 2 -10.19 3.21 -24.22
CA ARG A 2 -8.75 2.95 -24.05
C ARG A 2 -8.17 2.51 -25.39
N SER A 3 -7.03 3.11 -25.80
CA SER A 3 -6.36 2.77 -27.06
C SER A 3 -5.94 1.30 -27.05
N PHE A 4 -6.14 0.58 -28.16
CA PHE A 4 -5.70 -0.82 -28.36
C PHE A 4 -4.20 -1.00 -28.05
N LYS A 5 -3.38 0.05 -28.27
CA LYS A 5 -1.96 0.10 -27.87
C LYS A 5 -1.76 0.05 -26.35
N GLN A 6 -2.62 0.73 -25.57
CA GLN A 6 -2.54 0.69 -24.10
C GLN A 6 -2.88 -0.70 -23.54
N ALA A 7 -3.91 -1.36 -24.10
CA ALA A 7 -4.28 -2.71 -23.71
C ALA A 7 -3.21 -3.76 -24.10
N LEU A 8 -2.50 -3.56 -25.21
CA LEU A 8 -1.40 -4.43 -25.64
C LEU A 8 -0.14 -4.24 -24.76
N ILE A 9 0.17 -3.01 -24.38
CA ILE A 9 1.28 -2.65 -23.48
C ILE A 9 1.02 -3.22 -22.07
N GLU A 10 -0.20 -3.09 -21.55
CA GLU A 10 -0.61 -3.66 -20.25
C GLU A 10 -0.50 -5.21 -20.24
N LYS A 11 -0.77 -5.86 -21.39
CA LYS A 11 -0.71 -7.31 -21.54
C LYS A 11 0.72 -7.86 -21.67
N VAL A 12 1.66 -7.05 -22.19
CA VAL A 12 3.04 -7.46 -22.48
C VAL A 12 4.01 -7.06 -21.34
N ILE A 13 3.76 -5.93 -20.65
CA ILE A 13 4.67 -5.38 -19.63
C ILE A 13 4.23 -5.76 -18.20
N GLY A 14 3.05 -6.37 -18.04
CA GLY A 14 2.41 -6.52 -16.73
C GLY A 14 1.94 -5.16 -16.18
N HIS A 15 1.06 -5.17 -15.19
CA HIS A 15 0.60 -3.92 -14.57
C HIS A 15 1.80 -3.24 -13.86
N LYS A 16 1.94 -1.92 -14.01
CA LYS A 16 3.11 -1.17 -13.50
C LYS A 16 3.33 -1.30 -11.99
N TYR A 17 2.28 -1.64 -11.24
CA TYR A 17 2.30 -1.88 -9.79
C TYR A 17 2.54 -3.35 -9.40
N ALA A 18 2.58 -4.29 -10.37
CA ALA A 18 2.76 -5.68 -10.04
C ALA A 18 4.24 -5.99 -9.79
N ILE A 19 4.59 -6.22 -8.53
CA ILE A 19 5.81 -6.92 -8.15
C ILE A 19 5.58 -8.41 -8.42
N ASP A 20 6.45 -9.06 -9.16
CA ASP A 20 6.44 -10.52 -9.25
C ASP A 20 7.07 -11.09 -7.97
N ALA A 21 6.22 -11.47 -7.02
CA ALA A 21 6.61 -11.91 -5.69
C ALA A 21 7.50 -13.17 -5.71
N ARG A 22 7.47 -13.97 -6.79
CA ARG A 22 8.34 -15.16 -6.95
C ARG A 22 9.81 -14.78 -6.95
N HIS A 23 10.18 -13.63 -7.51
CA HIS A 23 11.54 -13.09 -7.44
C HIS A 23 11.93 -12.63 -6.02
N LEU A 24 10.95 -12.52 -5.12
CA LEU A 24 11.14 -12.18 -3.71
C LEU A 24 11.02 -13.41 -2.78
N GLY A 25 10.82 -14.60 -3.35
CA GLY A 25 10.70 -15.84 -2.59
C GLY A 25 9.28 -16.15 -2.11
N ASP A 26 8.26 -15.48 -2.65
CA ASP A 26 6.85 -15.80 -2.40
C ASP A 26 6.20 -16.33 -3.69
N ASP A 27 6.06 -17.65 -3.78
CA ASP A 27 5.44 -18.40 -4.90
C ASP A 27 4.01 -18.85 -4.59
N ALA A 28 3.42 -18.35 -3.49
CA ALA A 28 2.06 -18.66 -3.10
C ALA A 28 1.03 -18.27 -4.17
N ALA A 29 -0.08 -19.01 -4.24
CA ALA A 29 -1.19 -18.71 -5.15
C ALA A 29 -1.79 -17.33 -4.90
N LEU A 30 -1.83 -16.89 -3.65
CA LEU A 30 -2.16 -15.55 -3.20
C LEU A 30 -0.91 -14.92 -2.59
N ALA A 31 -0.03 -14.40 -3.44
CA ALA A 31 1.26 -13.86 -3.02
C ALA A 31 1.14 -12.43 -2.46
N TRP A 32 2.09 -12.04 -1.63
CA TRP A 32 2.24 -10.68 -1.16
C TRP A 32 2.80 -9.75 -2.24
N SER A 33 2.53 -8.44 -2.10
CA SER A 33 3.01 -7.44 -3.06
C SER A 33 3.35 -6.08 -2.41
N ASN A 34 3.53 -6.05 -1.09
CA ASN A 34 3.97 -4.85 -0.36
C ASN A 34 5.49 -4.86 -0.08
N LEU A 35 6.03 -3.78 0.47
CA LEU A 35 7.46 -3.63 0.74
C LEU A 35 7.93 -4.38 2.00
N GLY A 36 7.03 -4.88 2.84
CA GLY A 36 7.33 -5.57 4.09
C GLY A 36 7.76 -4.64 5.23
N PHE A 37 7.55 -5.11 6.46
CA PHE A 37 8.09 -4.52 7.69
C PHE A 37 9.21 -5.42 8.20
N TRP A 38 10.46 -5.02 8.00
CA TRP A 38 11.66 -5.81 8.23
C TRP A 38 12.17 -5.60 9.64
N GLN A 39 12.13 -6.65 10.43
CA GLN A 39 12.78 -6.70 11.75
C GLN A 39 14.22 -7.19 11.61
N ALA A 40 15.02 -6.98 12.67
CA ALA A 40 16.39 -7.50 12.71
C ALA A 40 16.40 -9.01 12.43
N GLN A 41 17.27 -9.45 11.51
CA GLN A 41 17.44 -10.85 11.06
C GLN A 41 16.28 -11.44 10.24
N GLN A 42 15.24 -10.67 9.91
CA GLN A 42 14.18 -11.16 8.99
C GLN A 42 14.74 -11.32 7.57
N GLN A 43 14.65 -12.52 7.03
CA GLN A 43 15.11 -12.87 5.68
C GLN A 43 13.99 -13.48 4.80
N ASP A 44 12.78 -13.53 5.32
CA ASP A 44 11.60 -14.05 4.60
C ASP A 44 10.70 -12.89 4.18
N TYR A 45 10.48 -12.77 2.86
CA TYR A 45 9.67 -11.71 2.30
C TYR A 45 8.20 -11.81 2.72
N ALA A 46 7.62 -13.01 2.68
CA ALA A 46 6.21 -13.19 3.02
C ALA A 46 5.96 -12.83 4.50
N LEU A 47 6.87 -13.22 5.41
CA LEU A 47 6.77 -12.85 6.83
C LEU A 47 6.95 -11.34 7.06
N ALA A 48 7.85 -10.68 6.31
CA ALA A 48 7.99 -9.23 6.39
C ALA A 48 6.71 -8.52 5.90
N CYS A 49 6.09 -9.02 4.83
CA CYS A 49 4.82 -8.50 4.33
C CYS A 49 3.65 -8.70 5.31
N GLN A 50 3.58 -9.86 5.95
CA GLN A 50 2.64 -10.13 7.03
C GLN A 50 2.85 -9.16 8.20
N SER A 51 4.10 -8.97 8.62
CA SER A 51 4.44 -8.03 9.69
C SER A 51 3.96 -6.60 9.39
N LEU A 52 4.04 -6.15 8.12
CA LEU A 52 3.51 -4.84 7.73
C LEU A 52 1.98 -4.78 7.86
N ALA A 53 1.28 -5.83 7.47
CA ALA A 53 -0.17 -5.96 7.63
C ALA A 53 -0.55 -5.99 9.12
N ASP A 54 0.22 -6.70 9.95
CA ASP A 54 -0.01 -6.78 11.41
C ASP A 54 0.12 -5.41 12.10
N GLN A 55 1.01 -4.51 11.61
CA GLN A 55 1.08 -3.14 12.14
C GLN A 55 -0.26 -2.39 11.93
N ILE A 56 -0.88 -2.52 10.76
CA ILE A 56 -2.22 -1.95 10.52
C ILE A 56 -3.25 -2.56 11.45
N ALA A 57 -3.31 -3.89 11.56
CA ALA A 57 -4.26 -4.58 12.40
C ALA A 57 -4.13 -4.16 13.88
N ALA A 58 -2.89 -4.04 14.37
CA ALA A 58 -2.60 -3.61 15.74
C ALA A 58 -3.07 -2.16 15.98
N SER A 59 -2.79 -1.22 15.06
CA SER A 59 -3.19 0.17 15.20
C SER A 59 -4.71 0.36 15.19
N LEU A 60 -5.43 -0.53 14.50
CA LEU A 60 -6.89 -0.56 14.43
C LEU A 60 -7.53 -1.35 15.58
N GLN A 61 -6.74 -2.09 16.38
CA GLN A 61 -7.28 -3.07 17.34
C GLN A 61 -8.31 -3.98 16.65
N LEU A 62 -7.91 -4.56 15.51
CA LEU A 62 -8.78 -5.33 14.63
C LEU A 62 -9.43 -6.52 15.36
N LYS A 63 -10.74 -6.66 15.21
CA LYS A 63 -11.55 -7.71 15.88
C LYS A 63 -12.19 -8.61 14.84
N SER A 64 -12.35 -9.90 15.15
CA SER A 64 -12.99 -10.88 14.26
C SER A 64 -14.43 -10.52 13.87
N THR A 65 -15.11 -9.72 14.69
CA THR A 65 -16.49 -9.25 14.48
C THR A 65 -16.59 -7.98 13.65
N ASP A 66 -15.47 -7.31 13.36
CA ASP A 66 -15.46 -6.10 12.53
C ASP A 66 -15.90 -6.42 11.09
N ARG A 67 -16.67 -5.51 10.51
CA ARG A 67 -16.91 -5.48 9.07
C ARG A 67 -15.76 -4.74 8.41
N VAL A 68 -14.92 -5.47 7.69
CA VAL A 68 -13.63 -5.00 7.16
C VAL A 68 -13.69 -4.78 5.65
N LEU A 69 -13.16 -3.65 5.19
CA LEU A 69 -12.90 -3.37 3.79
C LEU A 69 -11.39 -3.20 3.56
N ASP A 70 -10.81 -4.07 2.73
CA ASP A 70 -9.40 -4.00 2.29
C ASP A 70 -9.33 -3.31 0.91
N LEU A 71 -8.59 -2.20 0.82
CA LEU A 71 -8.44 -1.38 -0.39
C LEU A 71 -7.08 -1.60 -1.04
N GLY A 72 -7.10 -2.05 -2.30
CA GLY A 72 -5.87 -2.35 -3.04
C GLY A 72 -5.20 -3.63 -2.56
N CYS A 73 -5.98 -4.69 -2.33
CA CYS A 73 -5.51 -5.96 -1.77
C CYS A 73 -4.58 -6.77 -2.68
N GLY A 74 -4.27 -6.27 -3.89
CA GLY A 74 -3.35 -6.88 -4.83
C GLY A 74 -3.71 -8.33 -5.17
N GLN A 75 -2.76 -9.25 -4.96
CA GLN A 75 -2.97 -10.67 -5.27
C GLN A 75 -3.79 -11.44 -4.22
N GLY A 76 -4.16 -10.79 -3.09
CA GLY A 76 -5.07 -11.33 -2.09
C GLY A 76 -4.42 -11.99 -0.87
N ALA A 77 -3.09 -11.90 -0.71
CA ALA A 77 -2.41 -12.44 0.47
C ALA A 77 -2.92 -11.80 1.77
N SER A 78 -3.13 -10.48 1.78
CA SER A 78 -3.72 -9.78 2.93
C SER A 78 -5.10 -10.33 3.30
N LEU A 79 -5.95 -10.61 2.31
CA LEU A 79 -7.29 -11.17 2.56
C LEU A 79 -7.23 -12.54 3.24
N LEU A 80 -6.32 -13.41 2.76
CA LEU A 80 -6.09 -14.71 3.39
C LEU A 80 -5.59 -14.54 4.83
N HIS A 81 -4.69 -13.59 5.07
CA HIS A 81 -4.15 -13.27 6.38
C HIS A 81 -5.25 -12.78 7.34
N TRP A 82 -6.14 -11.87 6.90
CA TRP A 82 -7.27 -11.41 7.71
C TRP A 82 -8.23 -12.55 8.09
N LEU A 83 -8.50 -13.47 7.16
CA LEU A 83 -9.38 -14.62 7.42
C LEU A 83 -8.73 -15.62 8.38
N GLN A 84 -7.45 -15.94 8.22
CA GLN A 84 -6.79 -17.01 8.97
C GLN A 84 -6.26 -16.54 10.32
N GLN A 85 -5.54 -15.42 10.34
CA GLN A 85 -4.88 -14.92 11.56
C GLN A 85 -5.82 -14.12 12.46
N TYR A 86 -6.66 -13.26 11.86
CA TYR A 86 -7.58 -12.39 12.59
C TYR A 86 -9.00 -12.92 12.63
N GLN A 87 -9.28 -14.02 11.92
CA GLN A 87 -10.59 -14.68 11.88
C GLN A 87 -11.75 -13.73 11.53
N ILE A 88 -11.48 -12.78 10.61
CA ILE A 88 -12.46 -11.79 10.17
C ILE A 88 -13.63 -12.48 9.49
N GLN A 89 -14.84 -12.29 10.04
CA GLN A 89 -16.06 -12.95 9.58
C GLN A 89 -16.71 -12.21 8.39
N GLN A 90 -16.58 -10.90 8.32
CA GLN A 90 -17.18 -10.06 7.29
C GLN A 90 -16.10 -9.25 6.57
N LEU A 91 -15.53 -9.84 5.52
CA LEU A 91 -14.44 -9.27 4.73
C LEU A 91 -14.92 -8.92 3.33
N SER A 92 -14.71 -7.66 2.95
CA SER A 92 -14.86 -7.18 1.58
C SER A 92 -13.55 -6.58 1.09
N ALA A 93 -13.37 -6.52 -0.22
CA ALA A 93 -12.17 -5.95 -0.82
C ALA A 93 -12.46 -5.19 -2.11
N VAL A 94 -11.58 -4.24 -2.45
CA VAL A 94 -11.59 -3.53 -3.72
C VAL A 94 -10.20 -3.63 -4.34
N GLU A 95 -10.14 -4.10 -5.58
CA GLU A 95 -8.90 -4.22 -6.32
C GLU A 95 -9.10 -3.73 -7.76
N LEU A 96 -8.12 -3.01 -8.29
CA LEU A 96 -8.20 -2.41 -9.62
C LEU A 96 -7.97 -3.42 -10.75
N GLN A 97 -7.14 -4.44 -10.50
CA GLN A 97 -6.69 -5.37 -11.54
C GLN A 97 -7.64 -6.56 -11.69
N PRO A 98 -8.30 -6.73 -12.87
CA PRO A 98 -9.23 -7.84 -13.08
C PRO A 98 -8.61 -9.23 -12.86
N ALA A 99 -7.34 -9.40 -13.22
CA ALA A 99 -6.62 -10.67 -13.03
C ALA A 99 -6.46 -11.04 -11.55
N CYS A 100 -6.18 -10.05 -10.68
CA CYS A 100 -6.13 -10.24 -9.23
C CYS A 100 -7.51 -10.57 -8.67
N VAL A 101 -8.54 -9.84 -9.10
CA VAL A 101 -9.93 -10.09 -8.70
C VAL A 101 -10.37 -11.51 -9.06
N GLN A 102 -10.12 -11.97 -10.30
CA GLN A 102 -10.45 -13.34 -10.72
C GLN A 102 -9.72 -14.40 -9.89
N ARG A 103 -8.44 -14.15 -9.57
CA ARG A 103 -7.65 -15.03 -8.71
C ARG A 103 -8.26 -15.11 -7.31
N ILE A 104 -8.57 -13.97 -6.69
CA ILE A 104 -9.17 -13.91 -5.36
C ILE A 104 -10.53 -14.62 -5.36
N GLN A 105 -11.39 -14.39 -6.34
CA GLN A 105 -12.68 -15.09 -6.46
C GLN A 105 -12.53 -16.61 -6.55
N LYS A 106 -11.46 -17.09 -7.20
CA LYS A 106 -11.17 -18.52 -7.30
C LYS A 106 -10.73 -19.14 -5.96
N TYR A 107 -9.86 -18.46 -5.23
CA TYR A 107 -9.23 -19.03 -4.02
C TYR A 107 -9.92 -18.63 -2.71
N LEU A 108 -10.66 -17.50 -2.70
CA LEU A 108 -11.37 -16.97 -1.54
C LEU A 108 -12.82 -16.61 -1.94
N PRO A 109 -13.65 -17.60 -2.35
CA PRO A 109 -15.02 -17.34 -2.83
C PRO A 109 -15.93 -16.70 -1.77
N GLN A 110 -15.58 -16.80 -0.49
CA GLN A 110 -16.29 -16.18 0.63
C GLN A 110 -16.03 -14.68 0.77
N VAL A 111 -15.00 -14.14 0.13
CA VAL A 111 -14.67 -12.71 0.19
C VAL A 111 -15.47 -11.95 -0.88
N LYS A 112 -16.16 -10.90 -0.48
CA LYS A 112 -16.88 -10.02 -1.40
C LYS A 112 -15.91 -9.03 -2.03
N ILE A 113 -15.41 -9.31 -3.24
CA ILE A 113 -14.45 -8.48 -3.94
C ILE A 113 -15.09 -7.71 -5.11
N TYR A 114 -14.69 -6.43 -5.26
CA TYR A 114 -15.10 -5.54 -6.33
C TYR A 114 -13.90 -5.16 -7.22
N CYS A 115 -14.08 -5.31 -8.54
CA CYS A 115 -13.11 -4.83 -9.52
C CYS A 115 -13.34 -3.34 -9.79
N ALA A 116 -12.67 -2.47 -9.04
CA ALA A 116 -12.88 -1.02 -9.14
C ALA A 116 -11.65 -0.24 -8.66
N ASN A 117 -11.59 1.04 -9.04
CA ASN A 117 -10.69 1.98 -8.39
C ASN A 117 -11.25 2.34 -7.00
N PHE A 118 -10.47 2.21 -5.94
CA PHE A 118 -10.90 2.56 -4.58
C PHE A 118 -11.24 4.06 -4.40
N LEU A 119 -10.86 4.93 -5.32
CA LEU A 119 -11.33 6.32 -5.33
C LEU A 119 -12.80 6.46 -5.75
N ASN A 120 -13.41 5.39 -6.29
CA ASN A 120 -14.79 5.38 -6.78
C ASN A 120 -15.73 4.54 -5.90
N LEU A 121 -15.48 4.42 -4.60
CA LEU A 121 -16.30 3.60 -3.69
C LEU A 121 -17.78 4.03 -3.66
N LYS A 122 -18.08 5.31 -3.91
CA LYS A 122 -19.47 5.82 -3.99
C LYS A 122 -20.30 5.17 -5.09
N ALA A 123 -19.67 4.61 -6.13
CA ALA A 123 -20.35 3.88 -7.20
C ALA A 123 -20.70 2.42 -6.81
N LEU A 124 -20.23 1.95 -5.67
CA LEU A 124 -20.46 0.62 -5.14
C LEU A 124 -21.50 0.65 -4.02
N PRO A 125 -22.24 -0.44 -3.79
CA PRO A 125 -23.24 -0.49 -2.71
C PRO A 125 -22.58 -0.69 -1.32
N LEU A 126 -21.75 0.26 -0.89
CA LEU A 126 -20.88 0.15 0.28
C LEU A 126 -21.10 1.24 1.35
N LEU A 127 -22.10 2.11 1.20
CA LEU A 127 -22.31 3.24 2.12
C LEU A 127 -22.59 2.75 3.55
N ASN A 128 -21.91 3.37 4.54
CA ASN A 128 -22.03 3.10 5.99
C ASN A 128 -22.04 1.59 6.31
N SER A 129 -21.15 0.83 5.67
CA SER A 129 -21.16 -0.63 5.76
C SER A 129 -20.02 -1.21 6.59
N PHE A 130 -18.95 -0.42 6.88
CA PHE A 130 -17.73 -0.96 7.47
C PHE A 130 -17.38 -0.30 8.80
N ASP A 131 -16.90 -1.14 9.72
CA ASP A 131 -16.36 -0.72 11.01
C ASP A 131 -14.86 -0.41 10.87
N VAL A 132 -14.20 -1.02 9.89
CA VAL A 132 -12.78 -0.85 9.58
C VAL A 132 -12.58 -0.74 8.07
N VAL A 133 -11.80 0.24 7.66
CA VAL A 133 -11.20 0.32 6.31
C VAL A 133 -9.69 0.33 6.45
N LEU A 134 -9.03 -0.52 5.69
CA LEU A 134 -7.56 -0.60 5.69
C LEU A 134 -7.00 -0.60 4.26
N CYS A 135 -5.78 -0.08 4.11
CA CYS A 135 -5.09 -0.01 2.82
C CYS A 135 -3.59 -0.26 3.03
N VAL A 136 -3.16 -1.49 2.76
CA VAL A 136 -1.76 -1.91 2.95
C VAL A 136 -0.94 -1.50 1.73
N ASP A 137 0.01 -0.57 1.93
CA ASP A 137 1.03 -0.20 0.93
C ASP A 137 0.48 0.23 -0.46
N ALA A 138 -0.69 0.92 -0.50
CA ALA A 138 -1.31 1.32 -1.76
C ALA A 138 -1.86 2.76 -1.78
N ALA A 139 -2.12 3.41 -0.63
CA ALA A 139 -2.79 4.71 -0.60
C ALA A 139 -1.96 5.84 -1.21
N TYR A 140 -0.62 5.75 -1.20
CA TYR A 140 0.29 6.77 -1.77
C TYR A 140 0.22 6.91 -3.30
N HIS A 141 -0.51 6.04 -3.99
CA HIS A 141 -0.82 6.20 -5.41
C HIS A 141 -1.96 7.18 -5.69
N SER A 142 -2.53 7.78 -4.65
CA SER A 142 -3.60 8.78 -4.73
C SER A 142 -3.30 9.97 -3.82
N ASP A 143 -3.95 11.11 -4.08
CA ASP A 143 -3.93 12.20 -3.12
C ASP A 143 -4.80 11.89 -1.90
N LEU A 144 -4.38 12.39 -0.74
CA LEU A 144 -5.03 12.08 0.53
C LEU A 144 -6.49 12.55 0.58
N ASN A 145 -6.81 13.74 0.03
CA ASN A 145 -8.18 14.24 0.03
C ASN A 145 -9.12 13.36 -0.77
N SER A 146 -8.72 12.94 -1.98
CA SER A 146 -9.51 12.04 -2.82
C SER A 146 -9.69 10.68 -2.16
N PHE A 147 -8.64 10.14 -1.52
CA PHE A 147 -8.69 8.90 -0.77
C PHE A 147 -9.69 8.98 0.39
N LEU A 148 -9.57 9.99 1.26
CA LEU A 148 -10.47 10.17 2.41
C LEU A 148 -11.91 10.47 1.99
N ASN A 149 -12.12 11.26 0.93
CA ASN A 149 -13.45 11.52 0.34
C ASN A 149 -14.13 10.24 -0.19
N ALA A 150 -13.35 9.28 -0.67
CA ALA A 150 -13.90 7.98 -1.08
C ALA A 150 -14.20 7.09 0.13
N VAL A 151 -13.32 7.06 1.14
CA VAL A 151 -13.40 6.17 2.31
C VAL A 151 -14.43 6.63 3.33
N SER A 152 -14.50 7.93 3.65
CA SER A 152 -15.37 8.43 4.71
C SER A 152 -16.85 7.98 4.56
N PRO A 153 -17.48 8.00 3.37
CA PRO A 153 -18.87 7.59 3.22
C PRO A 153 -19.14 6.09 3.44
N VAL A 154 -18.13 5.22 3.32
CA VAL A 154 -18.31 3.77 3.50
C VAL A 154 -18.08 3.34 4.95
N LEU A 155 -17.37 4.15 5.73
CA LEU A 155 -17.19 3.93 7.17
C LEU A 155 -18.44 4.29 7.97
N ASN A 156 -18.75 3.48 8.96
CA ASN A 156 -19.72 3.79 10.00
C ASN A 156 -19.25 4.97 10.86
N SER A 157 -20.16 5.58 11.63
CA SER A 157 -19.78 6.46 12.74
C SER A 157 -18.88 5.69 13.71
N LYS A 158 -17.81 6.33 14.18
CA LYS A 158 -16.74 5.70 14.98
C LYS A 158 -15.98 4.55 14.27
N GLY A 159 -16.17 4.41 12.96
CA GLY A 159 -15.38 3.51 12.13
C GLY A 159 -13.91 3.92 12.12
N ARG A 160 -13.03 2.95 12.00
CA ARG A 160 -11.57 3.10 12.08
C ARG A 160 -10.94 2.95 10.71
N ILE A 161 -9.93 3.77 10.42
CA ILE A 161 -9.14 3.67 9.20
C ILE A 161 -7.66 3.53 9.53
N ALA A 162 -6.93 2.68 8.78
CA ALA A 162 -5.48 2.75 8.74
C ALA A 162 -4.95 2.49 7.34
N PHE A 163 -3.87 3.15 6.99
CA PHE A 163 -3.23 3.04 5.68
C PHE A 163 -1.75 3.44 5.73
N HIS A 164 -0.99 2.94 4.76
CA HIS A 164 0.38 3.37 4.54
C HIS A 164 0.41 4.45 3.45
N THR A 165 1.23 5.48 3.69
CA THR A 165 1.45 6.54 2.70
C THR A 165 2.86 7.12 2.83
N LEU A 166 3.19 8.04 1.92
CA LEU A 166 4.42 8.81 1.96
C LEU A 166 4.15 10.23 2.44
N MET A 167 5.11 10.82 3.12
CA MET A 167 5.02 12.15 3.71
C MET A 167 6.35 12.90 3.51
N TRP A 168 6.31 14.22 3.28
CA TRP A 168 7.50 15.04 3.38
C TRP A 168 8.01 15.10 4.82
N SER A 169 9.32 15.01 5.00
CA SER A 169 9.96 15.30 6.29
C SER A 169 10.18 16.81 6.46
N GLU A 170 10.52 17.22 7.69
CA GLU A 170 10.87 18.62 7.99
C GLU A 170 12.08 19.10 7.14
N ASN A 171 12.95 18.19 6.74
CA ASN A 171 14.13 18.50 5.94
C ASN A 171 13.78 18.95 4.50
N TRP A 172 12.59 18.63 4.01
CA TRP A 172 12.14 19.03 2.68
C TRP A 172 12.09 20.55 2.50
N ALA A 173 11.71 21.29 3.53
CA ALA A 173 11.64 22.76 3.49
C ALA A 173 13.01 23.42 3.19
N ASN A 174 14.10 22.74 3.55
CA ASN A 174 15.48 23.21 3.34
C ASN A 174 16.13 22.62 2.08
N CYS A 175 15.37 21.85 1.30
CA CYS A 175 15.88 21.15 0.12
C CYS A 175 16.12 22.13 -1.04
N GLY A 176 17.32 22.09 -1.60
CA GLY A 176 17.70 22.94 -2.75
C GLY A 176 16.94 22.58 -4.03
N TYR A 177 16.77 23.55 -4.93
CA TYR A 177 16.02 23.40 -6.19
C TYR A 177 16.42 22.17 -7.02
N LEU A 178 17.71 21.92 -7.19
CA LEU A 178 18.19 20.77 -7.97
C LEU A 178 17.77 19.44 -7.36
N GLN A 179 17.83 19.34 -6.03
CA GLN A 179 17.43 18.14 -5.30
C GLN A 179 15.89 17.95 -5.38
N GLN A 180 15.11 19.03 -5.29
CA GLN A 180 13.67 18.98 -5.52
C GLN A 180 13.33 18.44 -6.91
N GLN A 181 14.01 18.92 -7.97
CA GLN A 181 13.80 18.40 -9.34
C GLN A 181 14.13 16.91 -9.43
N GLN A 182 15.22 16.46 -8.81
CA GLN A 182 15.60 15.05 -8.76
C GLN A 182 14.49 14.21 -8.12
N TYR A 183 13.91 14.64 -6.98
CA TYR A 183 12.84 13.95 -6.30
C TYR A 183 11.55 13.90 -7.13
N ARG A 184 11.23 14.92 -7.90
CA ARG A 184 10.09 14.90 -8.85
C ARG A 184 10.19 13.71 -9.80
N TYR A 185 11.38 13.46 -10.38
CA TYR A 185 11.59 12.33 -11.29
C TYR A 185 11.57 10.99 -10.57
N LEU A 186 12.21 10.90 -9.41
CA LEU A 186 12.28 9.68 -8.62
C LEU A 186 10.87 9.22 -8.18
N LEU A 187 10.07 10.10 -7.59
CA LEU A 187 8.72 9.79 -7.13
C LEU A 187 7.79 9.47 -8.30
N LYS A 188 7.91 10.22 -9.41
CA LYS A 188 7.16 9.91 -10.63
C LYS A 188 7.45 8.51 -11.17
N SER A 189 8.69 8.02 -11.08
CA SER A 189 9.05 6.67 -11.51
C SER A 189 8.38 5.57 -10.67
N ALA A 190 8.03 5.87 -9.42
CA ALA A 190 7.26 5.02 -8.50
C ALA A 190 5.73 5.29 -8.57
N ASP A 191 5.28 6.08 -9.55
CA ASP A 191 3.89 6.51 -9.68
C ASP A 191 3.35 7.26 -8.45
N VAL A 192 4.22 8.03 -7.82
CA VAL A 192 3.89 8.93 -6.71
C VAL A 192 3.89 10.36 -7.21
N HIS A 193 2.78 11.05 -7.02
CA HIS A 193 2.66 12.46 -7.38
C HIS A 193 3.23 13.35 -6.26
N TRP A 194 4.47 13.80 -6.43
CA TRP A 194 5.20 14.56 -5.42
C TRP A 194 4.45 15.82 -4.91
N GLN A 195 3.62 16.45 -5.76
CA GLN A 195 2.81 17.63 -5.40
C GLN A 195 1.67 17.29 -4.41
N GLN A 196 1.34 16.02 -4.29
CA GLN A 196 0.26 15.52 -3.43
C GLN A 196 0.78 14.99 -2.09
N LEU A 197 2.11 14.91 -1.94
CA LEU A 197 2.71 14.59 -0.66
C LEU A 197 2.57 15.78 0.29
N LEU A 198 2.08 15.51 1.47
CA LEU A 198 1.87 16.46 2.54
C LEU A 198 2.97 16.32 3.60
N ASP A 199 3.25 17.39 4.34
CA ASP A 199 3.98 17.29 5.60
C ASP A 199 3.05 16.80 6.73
N ARG A 200 3.60 16.57 7.92
CA ARG A 200 2.85 16.06 9.07
C ARG A 200 1.66 16.98 9.43
N GLN A 201 1.89 18.28 9.50
CA GLN A 201 0.86 19.24 9.90
C GLN A 201 -0.29 19.28 8.86
N GLN A 202 0.04 19.34 7.59
CA GLN A 202 -0.93 19.31 6.48
C GLN A 202 -1.74 18.01 6.48
N LEU A 203 -1.09 16.87 6.77
CA LEU A 203 -1.72 15.56 6.82
C LEU A 203 -2.72 15.49 7.98
N GLU A 204 -2.34 15.92 9.19
CA GLU A 204 -3.22 15.99 10.36
C GLU A 204 -4.40 16.94 10.12
N GLN A 205 -4.15 18.10 9.53
CA GLN A 205 -5.21 19.06 9.16
C GLN A 205 -6.19 18.47 8.15
N THR A 206 -5.68 17.79 7.12
CA THR A 206 -6.53 17.16 6.10
C THR A 206 -7.42 16.07 6.70
N LEU A 207 -6.89 15.21 7.56
CA LEU A 207 -7.66 14.18 8.26
C LEU A 207 -8.76 14.81 9.12
N THR A 208 -8.42 15.84 9.90
CA THR A 208 -9.37 16.55 10.77
C THR A 208 -10.49 17.21 9.96
N GLN A 209 -10.16 17.89 8.86
CA GLN A 209 -11.14 18.51 7.95
C GLN A 209 -12.09 17.49 7.30
N GLN A 210 -11.62 16.24 7.10
CA GLN A 210 -12.41 15.13 6.57
C GLN A 210 -13.21 14.38 7.65
N GLY A 211 -13.25 14.91 8.89
CA GLY A 211 -14.04 14.35 9.98
C GLY A 211 -13.39 13.17 10.70
N PHE A 212 -12.06 13.06 10.65
CA PHE A 212 -11.31 12.07 11.41
C PHE A 212 -10.65 12.67 12.65
N GLY A 213 -10.64 11.92 13.75
CA GLY A 213 -9.96 12.23 15.00
C GLY A 213 -9.12 11.06 15.47
N GLU A 214 -8.56 11.15 16.68
CA GLU A 214 -7.66 10.13 17.26
C GLU A 214 -6.52 9.74 16.30
N ILE A 215 -5.99 10.75 15.60
CA ILE A 215 -5.01 10.57 14.53
C ILE A 215 -3.67 10.12 15.11
N GLN A 216 -3.14 9.02 14.62
CA GLN A 216 -1.79 8.53 14.92
C GLN A 216 -0.98 8.42 13.63
N ILE A 217 0.23 8.92 13.64
CA ILE A 217 1.19 8.86 12.51
C ILE A 217 2.48 8.25 13.02
N GLN A 218 2.83 7.08 12.48
CA GLN A 218 4.03 6.33 12.83
C GLN A 218 5.00 6.28 11.65
N ASP A 219 6.28 6.59 11.88
CA ASP A 219 7.33 6.51 10.87
C ASP A 219 7.85 5.07 10.75
N PHE A 220 7.65 4.47 9.61
CA PHE A 220 8.11 3.14 9.25
C PHE A 220 9.23 3.17 8.19
N SER A 221 9.86 4.34 7.98
CA SER A 221 10.90 4.49 6.95
C SER A 221 12.06 3.51 7.14
N GLU A 222 12.50 3.28 8.38
CA GLU A 222 13.59 2.34 8.64
C GLU A 222 13.17 0.88 8.39
N PRO A 223 12.14 0.33 9.05
CA PRO A 223 11.76 -1.06 8.83
C PRO A 223 11.23 -1.34 7.43
N VAL A 224 10.68 -0.37 6.71
CA VAL A 224 10.14 -0.59 5.37
C VAL A 224 11.15 -0.24 4.29
N LEU A 225 11.57 1.04 4.18
CA LEU A 225 12.42 1.48 3.07
C LEU A 225 13.83 0.91 3.15
N LYS A 226 14.50 1.04 4.32
CA LYS A 226 15.83 0.49 4.54
C LYS A 226 15.80 -1.04 4.52
N GLY A 227 14.81 -1.62 5.22
CA GLY A 227 14.68 -3.07 5.33
C GLY A 227 14.50 -3.74 3.98
N PHE A 228 13.57 -3.28 3.13
CA PHE A 228 13.39 -3.79 1.78
C PHE A 228 14.65 -3.65 0.91
N ALA A 229 15.30 -2.49 0.97
CA ALA A 229 16.54 -2.26 0.23
C ALA A 229 17.67 -3.23 0.64
N GLN A 230 17.82 -3.50 1.94
CA GLN A 230 18.80 -4.45 2.46
C GLN A 230 18.47 -5.90 2.06
N TYR A 231 17.18 -6.28 2.12
CA TYR A 231 16.73 -7.59 1.69
C TYR A 231 17.09 -7.86 0.22
N ILE A 232 16.77 -6.93 -0.69
CA ILE A 232 17.11 -7.10 -2.10
C ILE A 232 18.62 -7.13 -2.33
N GLU A 233 19.39 -6.39 -1.53
CA GLU A 233 20.84 -6.40 -1.63
C GLU A 233 21.44 -7.75 -1.23
N SER A 234 20.95 -8.38 -0.18
CA SER A 234 21.41 -9.70 0.27
C SER A 234 21.18 -10.81 -0.76
N ARG A 235 20.16 -10.68 -1.63
CA ARG A 235 19.81 -11.65 -2.69
C ARG A 235 20.57 -11.48 -4.00
N LYS A 236 21.41 -10.46 -4.16
CA LYS A 236 22.13 -10.19 -5.43
C LYS A 236 23.09 -11.28 -5.87
N ALA A 237 23.52 -12.15 -4.96
CA ALA A 237 24.48 -13.23 -5.24
C ALA A 237 23.91 -14.39 -6.07
N GLU A 238 22.58 -14.50 -6.25
CA GLU A 238 21.91 -15.64 -6.87
C GLU A 238 21.55 -15.45 -8.37
N LYS A 239 22.17 -14.46 -9.05
CA LYS A 239 21.71 -14.02 -10.39
C LYS A 239 22.16 -14.89 -11.54
N HIS A 240 21.21 -15.31 -12.37
CA HIS A 240 21.44 -15.83 -13.72
C HIS A 240 20.57 -15.06 -14.73
N GLY A 241 21.23 -14.25 -15.63
CA GLY A 241 20.59 -13.60 -16.76
C GLY A 241 19.88 -12.25 -16.46
N PHE A 242 19.46 -11.53 -17.52
CA PHE A 242 18.67 -10.31 -17.43
C PHE A 242 17.18 -10.66 -17.38
N ASP A 243 16.51 -10.25 -16.28
CA ASP A 243 15.06 -10.37 -16.10
C ASP A 243 14.47 -8.98 -15.80
N PHE A 244 13.48 -8.57 -16.57
CA PHE A 244 12.84 -7.26 -16.45
C PHE A 244 12.07 -7.10 -15.11
N ALA A 245 11.45 -8.18 -14.60
CA ALA A 245 10.76 -8.15 -13.32
C ALA A 245 11.75 -7.94 -12.17
N GLN A 246 12.86 -8.68 -12.20
CA GLN A 246 13.98 -8.51 -11.28
C GLN A 246 14.57 -7.10 -11.33
N PHE A 247 14.75 -6.54 -12.54
CA PHE A 247 15.24 -5.17 -12.71
C PHE A 247 14.33 -4.13 -12.06
N LYS A 248 12.99 -4.27 -12.19
CA LYS A 248 12.01 -3.39 -11.51
C LYS A 248 12.17 -3.45 -9.99
N ILE A 249 12.30 -4.65 -9.43
CA ILE A 249 12.50 -4.86 -7.99
C ILE A 249 13.77 -4.16 -7.50
N GLU A 250 14.87 -4.30 -8.23
CA GLU A 250 16.13 -3.64 -7.90
C GLU A 250 16.06 -2.12 -7.97
N MET A 251 15.33 -1.60 -8.96
CA MET A 251 15.10 -0.14 -9.06
C MET A 251 14.25 0.37 -7.90
N THR A 252 13.22 -0.40 -7.48
CA THR A 252 12.44 -0.08 -6.29
C THR A 252 13.31 -0.10 -5.02
N ALA A 253 14.17 -1.09 -4.87
CA ALA A 253 15.09 -1.17 -3.73
C ALA A 253 16.09 0.00 -3.70
N LYS A 254 16.63 0.40 -4.86
CA LYS A 254 17.49 1.59 -4.97
C LYS A 254 16.76 2.87 -4.59
N LEU A 255 15.50 3.01 -5.03
CA LEU A 255 14.65 4.13 -4.63
C LEU A 255 14.41 4.14 -3.13
N CYS A 256 13.98 3.02 -2.54
CA CYS A 256 13.77 2.89 -1.10
C CYS A 256 15.02 3.27 -0.30
N ARG A 257 16.20 2.77 -0.71
CA ARG A 257 17.48 3.15 -0.09
C ARG A 257 17.71 4.65 -0.14
N LYS A 258 17.52 5.26 -1.31
CA LYS A 258 17.73 6.70 -1.49
C LYS A 258 16.76 7.52 -0.65
N LEU A 259 15.47 7.18 -0.65
CA LEU A 259 14.46 7.88 0.16
C LEU A 259 14.83 7.82 1.65
N TYR A 260 15.26 6.65 2.14
CA TYR A 260 15.69 6.49 3.53
C TYR A 260 16.95 7.29 3.85
N GLN A 261 18.00 7.19 3.02
CA GLN A 261 19.30 7.85 3.25
C GLN A 261 19.20 9.37 3.21
N ASP A 262 18.50 9.92 2.23
CA ASP A 262 18.32 11.37 2.11
C ASP A 262 17.37 11.93 3.19
N GLY A 263 16.45 11.11 3.70
CA GLY A 263 15.55 11.47 4.78
C GLY A 263 14.56 12.59 4.45
N LEU A 264 14.31 12.87 3.14
CA LEU A 264 13.38 13.91 2.68
C LEU A 264 11.94 13.42 2.61
N VAL A 265 11.76 12.12 2.39
CA VAL A 265 10.45 11.45 2.35
C VAL A 265 10.41 10.38 3.44
N ARG A 266 9.30 10.32 4.15
CA ARG A 266 9.02 9.28 5.16
C ARG A 266 7.97 8.31 4.63
N TYR A 267 8.16 7.03 4.90
CA TYR A 267 7.12 6.03 4.77
C TYR A 267 6.41 5.93 6.11
N ILE A 268 5.12 6.20 6.13
CA ILE A 268 4.37 6.30 7.37
C ILE A 268 3.14 5.39 7.37
N GLN A 269 2.76 4.94 8.56
CA GLN A 269 1.43 4.41 8.83
C GLN A 269 0.59 5.50 9.50
N VAL A 270 -0.63 5.65 9.00
CA VAL A 270 -1.64 6.55 9.57
C VAL A 270 -2.80 5.71 10.07
N SER A 271 -3.26 5.96 11.30
CA SER A 271 -4.55 5.46 11.78
C SER A 271 -5.39 6.58 12.36
N ALA A 272 -6.72 6.48 12.22
CA ALA A 272 -7.66 7.49 12.69
C ALA A 272 -9.06 6.90 12.89
N VAL A 273 -9.91 7.64 13.62
CA VAL A 273 -11.30 7.28 13.91
C VAL A 273 -12.22 8.32 13.27
N LYS A 274 -13.23 7.89 12.53
CA LYS A 274 -14.28 8.78 12.00
C LYS A 274 -15.13 9.33 13.15
N GLN A 275 -15.27 10.65 13.22
CA GLN A 275 -16.03 11.35 14.27
C GLN A 275 -17.54 11.24 14.07
#